data_b3a39153ff0a435ef8c4f609e48a0dca
#
_entry.id   b3a39153ff0a435ef8c4f609e48a0dca
#
_cell.length_a   1.000
_cell.length_b   1.000
_cell.length_c   1.000
_cell.angle_alpha   90.00
_cell.angle_beta   90.00
_cell.angle_gamma   90.00
#
_symmetry.space_group_name_H-M   'P 1'
#
loop_
_entity.id
_entity.type
_entity.pdbx_description
1 polymer ?
#
loop_
_entity_poly.entity_id
_entity_poly.type
_entity_poly.pdbx_seq_one_letter_code
_entity_poly.pdbx_strand_id
1 'polypeptide(L)'
;MRENKENDARYDLIVIGGGPAGLTAAIYAVRSGLNTLLIEKGICGGFLNEIPRIENYPGFKQISGMELASRLKEHAADYVEIREIEEVLRLSQHRGSNQKSSDSFSSSADFIVQTTKQSYVAKALIICTGTRHRKLGVVGEDEFLGKGVSYCATCDGFFFKNKRVIVVGGGDSAATQALFLKNMGCDVTIVHRRDSLRAGKYLQRMIDRAEIPILWNSEVKEIKGSDRVECVVITERGNEREIPVDGVFVAIGEVPNSELASHLNIECDDSGYIVTDRNQRTNVERVYAAGDVSGGVRQVIVACAEGAVAAMSAYEDITSEP
;
A
#
# COMPACT_ATOMS: atom_id res chain seq x y z
N MET A 1 -29.38 -30.50 19.81
CA MET A 1 -28.47 -29.42 19.50
C MET A 1 -27.35 -30.02 18.69
N ARG A 2 -27.30 -29.77 17.38
CA ARG A 2 -26.17 -30.20 16.54
C ARG A 2 -25.11 -29.17 16.70
N GLU A 3 -23.97 -29.53 17.29
CA GLU A 3 -22.76 -28.72 17.26
C GLU A 3 -22.38 -28.51 15.80
N ASN A 4 -22.46 -27.25 15.34
CA ASN A 4 -21.81 -26.80 14.11
C ASN A 4 -20.30 -26.92 14.37
N LYS A 5 -19.68 -28.00 13.97
CA LYS A 5 -18.25 -28.04 13.71
C LYS A 5 -18.04 -27.17 12.45
N GLU A 6 -17.79 -25.89 12.63
CA GLU A 6 -17.19 -25.07 11.61
C GLU A 6 -15.86 -25.74 11.25
N ASN A 7 -15.79 -26.23 10.03
CA ASN A 7 -14.61 -26.86 9.48
C ASN A 7 -13.68 -25.68 9.06
N ASP A 8 -12.95 -25.14 10.03
CA ASP A 8 -11.96 -24.09 9.77
C ASP A 8 -10.95 -24.62 8.74
N ALA A 9 -10.95 -24.04 7.53
CA ALA A 9 -10.03 -24.44 6.50
C ALA A 9 -8.60 -24.13 6.97
N ARG A 10 -7.74 -25.16 6.95
CA ARG A 10 -6.35 -25.07 7.43
C ARG A 10 -5.37 -24.90 6.27
N TYR A 11 -4.46 -23.97 6.44
CA TYR A 11 -3.40 -23.65 5.50
C TYR A 11 -2.03 -23.72 6.20
N ASP A 12 -0.97 -23.96 5.42
CA ASP A 12 0.39 -23.79 5.93
C ASP A 12 0.71 -22.30 6.03
N LEU A 13 0.24 -21.52 5.05
CA LEU A 13 0.52 -20.10 4.95
C LEU A 13 -0.73 -19.33 4.51
N ILE A 14 -1.00 -18.18 5.16
CA ILE A 14 -1.95 -17.18 4.65
C ILE A 14 -1.19 -15.91 4.31
N VAL A 15 -1.37 -15.44 3.06
CA VAL A 15 -0.86 -14.17 2.56
C VAL A 15 -1.99 -13.13 2.61
N ILE A 16 -1.75 -12.00 3.28
CA ILE A 16 -2.73 -10.93 3.50
C ILE A 16 -2.35 -9.72 2.64
N GLY A 17 -3.14 -9.46 1.60
CA GLY A 17 -2.93 -8.40 0.61
C GLY A 17 -2.49 -8.94 -0.74
N GLY A 18 -3.24 -8.56 -1.80
CA GLY A 18 -3.07 -9.00 -3.19
C GLY A 18 -2.30 -8.01 -4.07
N GLY A 19 -1.40 -7.20 -3.49
CA GLY A 19 -0.46 -6.38 -4.24
C GLY A 19 0.70 -7.20 -4.83
N PRO A 20 1.69 -6.55 -5.49
CA PRO A 20 2.85 -7.25 -6.08
C PRO A 20 3.60 -8.15 -5.11
N ALA A 21 3.77 -7.71 -3.86
CA ALA A 21 4.42 -8.50 -2.81
C ALA A 21 3.64 -9.78 -2.51
N GLY A 22 2.33 -9.65 -2.23
CA GLY A 22 1.50 -10.80 -1.87
C GLY A 22 1.30 -11.79 -3.00
N LEU A 23 1.05 -11.33 -4.23
CA LEU A 23 0.93 -12.20 -5.40
C LEU A 23 2.23 -12.98 -5.64
N THR A 24 3.39 -12.31 -5.51
CA THR A 24 4.68 -12.99 -5.62
C THR A 24 4.93 -13.97 -4.48
N ALA A 25 4.64 -13.58 -3.24
CA ALA A 25 4.77 -14.46 -2.08
C ALA A 25 3.94 -15.74 -2.26
N ALA A 26 2.69 -15.61 -2.71
CA ALA A 26 1.80 -16.74 -2.94
C ALA A 26 2.35 -17.72 -4.00
N ILE A 27 2.88 -17.22 -5.13
CA ILE A 27 3.52 -18.04 -6.16
C ILE A 27 4.69 -18.82 -5.57
N TYR A 28 5.59 -18.16 -4.86
CA TYR A 28 6.79 -18.80 -4.31
C TYR A 28 6.43 -19.82 -3.23
N ALA A 29 5.48 -19.51 -2.36
CA ALA A 29 5.03 -20.43 -1.29
C ALA A 29 4.47 -21.73 -1.86
N VAL A 30 3.52 -21.66 -2.81
CA VAL A 30 2.93 -22.88 -3.40
C VAL A 30 3.96 -23.68 -4.19
N ARG A 31 4.84 -23.00 -4.94
CA ARG A 31 5.93 -23.68 -5.66
C ARG A 31 6.93 -24.36 -4.75
N SER A 32 7.05 -23.93 -3.49
CA SER A 32 7.83 -24.62 -2.44
C SER A 32 7.05 -25.73 -1.74
N GLY A 33 5.78 -25.94 -2.08
CA GLY A 33 4.94 -27.04 -1.54
C GLY A 33 4.04 -26.65 -0.36
N LEU A 34 3.95 -25.36 -0.01
CA LEU A 34 3.05 -24.90 1.06
C LEU A 34 1.62 -24.79 0.56
N ASN A 35 0.66 -25.37 1.31
CA ASN A 35 -0.77 -25.11 1.12
C ASN A 35 -1.06 -23.65 1.53
N THR A 36 -1.31 -22.79 0.54
CA THR A 36 -1.36 -21.33 0.72
C THR A 36 -2.71 -20.75 0.32
N LEU A 37 -3.18 -19.77 1.08
CA LEU A 37 -4.33 -18.92 0.74
C LEU A 37 -3.88 -17.48 0.63
N LEU A 38 -4.35 -16.75 -0.39
CA LEU A 38 -4.20 -15.29 -0.50
C LEU A 38 -5.55 -14.61 -0.27
N ILE A 39 -5.57 -13.62 0.64
CA ILE A 39 -6.78 -12.84 0.97
C ILE A 39 -6.53 -11.38 0.62
N GLU A 40 -7.43 -10.79 -0.19
CA GLU A 40 -7.41 -9.39 -0.61
C GLU A 40 -8.75 -8.72 -0.30
N LYS A 41 -8.69 -7.55 0.36
CA LYS A 41 -9.90 -6.79 0.74
C LYS A 41 -10.67 -6.21 -0.44
N GLY A 42 -9.97 -5.89 -1.52
CA GLY A 42 -10.52 -5.34 -2.74
C GLY A 42 -10.25 -6.24 -3.94
N ILE A 43 -9.74 -5.63 -5.00
CA ILE A 43 -9.26 -6.29 -6.21
C ILE A 43 -7.73 -6.36 -6.15
N CYS A 44 -7.17 -7.51 -6.52
CA CYS A 44 -5.71 -7.68 -6.57
C CYS A 44 -5.03 -6.63 -7.46
N GLY A 45 -3.81 -6.26 -7.05
CA GLY A 45 -2.98 -5.27 -7.75
C GLY A 45 -2.47 -4.15 -6.84
N GLY A 46 -3.21 -3.81 -5.77
CA GLY A 46 -2.84 -2.70 -4.89
C GLY A 46 -2.64 -1.40 -5.69
N PHE A 47 -1.60 -0.62 -5.41
CA PHE A 47 -1.29 0.62 -6.13
C PHE A 47 -0.99 0.45 -7.63
N LEU A 48 -0.70 -0.77 -8.11
CA LEU A 48 -0.59 -0.98 -9.56
C LEU A 48 -1.85 -0.55 -10.31
N ASN A 49 -3.03 -0.74 -9.72
CA ASN A 49 -4.30 -0.38 -10.34
C ASN A 49 -4.45 1.14 -10.57
N GLU A 50 -3.62 1.96 -9.90
CA GLU A 50 -3.62 3.42 -9.99
C GLU A 50 -2.53 3.97 -10.90
N ILE A 51 -1.63 3.12 -11.43
CA ILE A 51 -0.47 3.55 -12.24
C ILE A 51 -0.75 3.34 -13.72
N PRO A 52 -0.91 4.41 -14.53
CA PRO A 52 -1.23 4.25 -15.94
C PRO A 52 -0.04 3.75 -16.78
N ARG A 53 1.20 3.99 -16.32
CA ARG A 53 2.41 3.67 -17.09
C ARG A 53 3.59 3.32 -16.18
N ILE A 54 4.17 2.14 -16.42
CA ILE A 54 5.36 1.62 -15.74
C ILE A 54 6.43 1.36 -16.81
N GLU A 55 7.64 1.89 -16.61
CA GLU A 55 8.77 1.75 -17.55
C GLU A 55 10.03 1.17 -16.86
N ASN A 56 9.95 0.91 -15.56
CA ASN A 56 11.06 0.46 -14.72
C ASN A 56 10.85 -0.95 -14.13
N TYR A 57 9.92 -1.73 -14.69
CA TYR A 57 9.73 -3.13 -14.32
C TYR A 57 10.43 -4.02 -15.35
N PRO A 58 11.49 -4.77 -14.98
CA PRO A 58 12.23 -5.62 -15.90
C PRO A 58 11.33 -6.63 -16.63
N GLY A 59 11.56 -6.78 -17.93
CA GLY A 59 10.74 -7.63 -18.81
C GLY A 59 9.74 -6.86 -19.66
N PHE A 60 9.45 -5.60 -19.31
CA PHE A 60 8.59 -4.72 -20.10
C PHE A 60 9.28 -3.39 -20.37
N LYS A 61 9.33 -2.97 -21.65
CA LYS A 61 9.77 -1.60 -21.97
C LYS A 61 8.77 -0.56 -21.44
N GLN A 62 7.49 -0.93 -21.51
CA GLN A 62 6.37 -0.16 -21.00
C GLN A 62 5.18 -1.09 -20.82
N ILE A 63 4.46 -0.92 -19.71
CA ILE A 63 3.22 -1.63 -19.39
C ILE A 63 2.35 -0.72 -18.51
N SER A 64 1.01 -0.85 -18.57
CA SER A 64 0.16 -0.20 -17.58
C SER A 64 0.18 -0.97 -16.26
N GLY A 65 -0.05 -0.27 -15.14
CA GLY A 65 -0.10 -0.94 -13.84
C GLY A 65 -1.24 -1.94 -13.76
N MET A 66 -2.42 -1.61 -14.30
CA MET A 66 -3.56 -2.54 -14.36
C MET A 66 -3.24 -3.81 -15.15
N GLU A 67 -2.55 -3.69 -16.30
CA GLU A 67 -2.14 -4.86 -17.09
C GLU A 67 -1.12 -5.70 -16.34
N LEU A 68 -0.13 -5.07 -15.69
CA LEU A 68 0.84 -5.79 -14.88
C LEU A 68 0.17 -6.49 -13.69
N ALA A 69 -0.76 -5.84 -13.00
CA ALA A 69 -1.56 -6.42 -11.92
C ALA A 69 -2.36 -7.64 -12.39
N SER A 70 -3.04 -7.53 -13.54
CA SER A 70 -3.78 -8.65 -14.14
C SER A 70 -2.87 -9.86 -14.43
N ARG A 71 -1.71 -9.62 -15.04
CA ARG A 71 -0.73 -10.68 -15.36
C ARG A 71 -0.17 -11.35 -14.11
N LEU A 72 0.13 -10.57 -13.07
CA LEU A 72 0.61 -11.12 -11.79
C LEU A 72 -0.50 -11.95 -11.11
N LYS A 73 -1.74 -11.47 -11.14
CA LYS A 73 -2.89 -12.18 -10.59
C LYS A 73 -3.17 -13.47 -11.35
N GLU A 74 -3.24 -13.43 -12.67
CA GLU A 74 -3.43 -14.59 -13.54
C GLU A 74 -2.38 -15.67 -13.25
N HIS A 75 -1.11 -15.26 -13.19
CA HIS A 75 -0.01 -16.17 -12.85
C HIS A 75 -0.16 -16.77 -11.43
N ALA A 76 -0.54 -15.98 -10.44
CA ALA A 76 -0.76 -16.48 -9.08
C ALA A 76 -1.96 -17.44 -9.00
N ALA A 77 -3.04 -17.15 -9.73
CA ALA A 77 -4.26 -17.95 -9.73
C ALA A 77 -4.08 -19.37 -10.29
N ASP A 78 -3.04 -19.61 -11.09
CA ASP A 78 -2.67 -20.95 -11.54
C ASP A 78 -2.14 -21.85 -10.40
N TYR A 79 -1.74 -21.27 -9.27
CA TYR A 79 -1.10 -21.96 -8.16
C TYR A 79 -1.88 -21.88 -6.85
N VAL A 80 -2.51 -20.73 -6.56
CA VAL A 80 -3.04 -20.41 -5.23
C VAL A 80 -4.52 -20.04 -5.27
N GLU A 81 -5.25 -20.42 -4.24
CA GLU A 81 -6.58 -19.90 -3.99
C GLU A 81 -6.52 -18.42 -3.60
N ILE A 82 -7.21 -17.56 -4.36
CA ILE A 82 -7.29 -16.11 -4.13
C ILE A 82 -8.71 -15.75 -3.70
N ARG A 83 -8.83 -15.12 -2.54
CA ARG A 83 -10.08 -14.57 -2.02
C ARG A 83 -10.05 -13.05 -2.14
N GLU A 84 -10.72 -12.53 -3.13
CA GLU A 84 -10.94 -11.09 -3.31
C GLU A 84 -12.24 -10.64 -2.63
N ILE A 85 -12.35 -9.33 -2.35
CA ILE A 85 -13.48 -8.70 -1.67
C ILE A 85 -13.74 -9.43 -0.34
N GLU A 86 -12.64 -9.70 0.36
CA GLU A 86 -12.64 -10.34 1.68
C GLU A 86 -11.57 -9.68 2.56
N GLU A 87 -12.02 -8.91 3.55
CA GLU A 87 -11.12 -8.15 4.42
C GLU A 87 -10.77 -8.96 5.67
N VAL A 88 -9.48 -9.01 6.01
CA VAL A 88 -9.01 -9.54 7.29
C VAL A 88 -9.26 -8.50 8.38
N LEU A 89 -10.10 -8.85 9.35
CA LEU A 89 -10.52 -7.97 10.43
C LEU A 89 -9.66 -8.15 11.69
N ARG A 90 -9.22 -9.38 11.95
CA ARG A 90 -8.50 -9.70 13.18
C ARG A 90 -7.56 -10.88 12.99
N LEU A 91 -6.41 -10.77 13.64
CA LEU A 91 -5.44 -11.84 13.80
C LEU A 91 -5.38 -12.24 15.29
N SER A 92 -5.27 -13.54 15.57
CA SER A 92 -5.00 -14.05 16.91
C SER A 92 -4.16 -15.30 16.82
N GLN A 93 -3.36 -15.55 17.88
CA GLN A 93 -2.57 -16.77 18.01
C GLN A 93 -3.26 -17.72 18.94
N HIS A 94 -3.51 -18.94 18.49
CA HIS A 94 -4.04 -20.01 19.32
C HIS A 94 -2.89 -20.85 19.85
N ARG A 95 -2.56 -20.67 21.13
CA ARG A 95 -1.67 -21.62 21.82
C ARG A 95 -2.54 -22.80 22.27
N GLY A 96 -2.32 -23.96 21.70
CA GLY A 96 -3.02 -25.18 22.11
C GLY A 96 -3.02 -25.31 23.63
N SER A 97 -4.20 -25.36 24.24
CA SER A 97 -4.34 -25.67 25.67
C SER A 97 -3.73 -27.04 25.91
N ASN A 98 -2.78 -27.13 26.87
CA ASN A 98 -2.24 -28.39 27.38
C ASN A 98 -3.35 -29.38 27.78
N GLN A 99 -3.87 -30.17 26.84
CA GLN A 99 -4.48 -31.42 27.18
C GLN A 99 -3.42 -32.50 26.96
N LYS A 100 -3.02 -33.11 28.06
CA LYS A 100 -2.17 -34.29 28.14
C LYS A 100 -2.78 -35.42 27.31
N SER A 101 -2.55 -35.46 26.02
CA SER A 101 -2.62 -36.67 25.22
C SER A 101 -1.22 -37.00 24.75
N SER A 102 -0.83 -38.25 24.97
CA SER A 102 0.50 -38.81 24.84
C SER A 102 1.00 -38.97 23.39
N ASP A 103 0.57 -38.11 22.47
CA ASP A 103 1.09 -38.08 21.13
C ASP A 103 1.88 -36.80 20.95
N SER A 104 3.21 -36.97 21.01
CA SER A 104 4.24 -35.99 20.70
C SER A 104 4.13 -35.55 19.27
N PHE A 105 3.46 -34.40 18.99
CA PHE A 105 3.75 -33.60 17.79
C PHE A 105 3.23 -32.16 17.93
N SER A 106 4.18 -31.23 17.80
CA SER A 106 4.09 -29.83 17.47
C SER A 106 3.50 -28.88 18.54
N SER A 107 4.42 -28.19 19.22
CA SER A 107 4.17 -27.04 20.13
C SER A 107 4.00 -25.71 19.36
N SER A 108 3.82 -25.72 18.06
CA SER A 108 3.66 -24.51 17.27
C SER A 108 2.23 -23.95 17.38
N ALA A 109 2.15 -22.68 17.75
CA ALA A 109 0.86 -22.01 17.84
C ALA A 109 0.32 -21.72 16.42
N ASP A 110 -0.91 -22.16 16.14
CA ASP A 110 -1.62 -21.78 14.92
C ASP A 110 -2.13 -20.33 15.02
N PHE A 111 -2.23 -19.66 13.88
CA PHE A 111 -2.86 -18.35 13.76
C PHE A 111 -4.30 -18.50 13.29
N ILE A 112 -5.21 -17.74 13.91
CA ILE A 112 -6.59 -17.60 13.46
C ILE A 112 -6.72 -16.27 12.75
N VAL A 113 -7.16 -16.32 11.49
CA VAL A 113 -7.41 -15.16 10.62
C VAL A 113 -8.91 -15.00 10.46
N GLN A 114 -9.48 -13.97 11.11
CA GLN A 114 -10.90 -13.63 11.00
C GLN A 114 -11.10 -12.61 9.89
N THR A 115 -12.01 -12.92 8.97
CA THR A 115 -12.34 -12.05 7.84
C THR A 115 -13.78 -11.58 7.92
N THR A 116 -14.18 -10.75 6.95
CA THR A 116 -15.58 -10.34 6.75
C THR A 116 -16.51 -11.50 6.37
N LYS A 117 -15.97 -12.65 5.96
CA LYS A 117 -16.78 -13.80 5.49
C LYS A 117 -16.69 -15.01 6.44
N GLN A 118 -15.50 -15.34 6.92
CA GLN A 118 -15.29 -16.54 7.76
C GLN A 118 -13.96 -16.46 8.52
N SER A 119 -13.61 -17.55 9.22
CA SER A 119 -12.32 -17.70 9.87
C SER A 119 -11.48 -18.77 9.18
N TYR A 120 -10.17 -18.58 9.19
CA TYR A 120 -9.18 -19.52 8.66
C TYR A 120 -8.11 -19.78 9.71
N VAL A 121 -7.45 -20.93 9.60
CA VAL A 121 -6.32 -21.30 10.47
C VAL A 121 -5.06 -21.46 9.61
N ALA A 122 -3.94 -20.93 10.07
CA ALA A 122 -2.66 -21.05 9.38
C ALA A 122 -1.49 -21.26 10.34
N LYS A 123 -0.43 -21.94 9.87
CA LYS A 123 0.84 -22.10 10.61
C LYS A 123 1.71 -20.85 10.55
N ALA A 124 1.58 -20.06 9.47
CA ALA A 124 2.36 -18.82 9.25
C ALA A 124 1.54 -17.76 8.51
N LEU A 125 1.96 -16.49 8.62
CA LEU A 125 1.33 -15.34 8.00
C LEU A 125 2.36 -14.48 7.27
N ILE A 126 2.02 -13.97 6.06
CA ILE A 126 2.76 -12.89 5.41
C ILE A 126 1.83 -11.68 5.26
N ILE A 127 2.20 -10.55 5.86
CA ILE A 127 1.45 -9.29 5.79
C ILE A 127 1.98 -8.47 4.61
N CYS A 128 1.17 -8.34 3.55
CA CYS A 128 1.48 -7.62 2.31
C CYS A 128 0.45 -6.52 2.03
N THR A 129 -0.06 -5.87 3.08
CA THR A 129 -1.18 -4.93 3.03
C THR A 129 -0.85 -3.57 2.42
N GLY A 130 0.43 -3.32 2.14
CA GLY A 130 0.91 -2.11 1.49
C GLY A 130 0.70 -0.83 2.30
N THR A 131 0.48 0.27 1.58
CA THR A 131 0.25 1.61 2.14
C THR A 131 -1.04 2.22 1.56
N ARG A 132 -1.46 3.35 2.11
CA ARG A 132 -2.50 4.22 1.57
C ARG A 132 -2.04 5.67 1.54
N HIS A 133 -2.62 6.47 0.66
CA HIS A 133 -2.33 7.90 0.60
C HIS A 133 -2.72 8.60 1.91
N ARG A 134 -1.84 9.48 2.36
CA ARG A 134 -2.14 10.37 3.48
C ARG A 134 -3.10 11.45 3.02
N LYS A 135 -4.24 11.56 3.68
CA LYS A 135 -5.22 12.63 3.41
C LYS A 135 -4.78 13.96 4.02
N LEU A 136 -5.21 15.06 3.39
CA LEU A 136 -5.09 16.41 3.96
C LEU A 136 -6.00 16.53 5.19
N GLY A 137 -7.15 15.84 5.19
CA GLY A 137 -8.16 15.91 6.25
C GLY A 137 -8.95 17.21 6.24
N VAL A 138 -9.14 17.81 5.06
CA VAL A 138 -9.85 19.08 4.88
C VAL A 138 -11.23 18.88 4.27
N VAL A 139 -12.14 19.84 4.49
CA VAL A 139 -13.47 19.85 3.87
C VAL A 139 -13.33 19.85 2.35
N GLY A 140 -14.13 19.06 1.67
CA GLY A 140 -14.12 18.91 0.21
C GLY A 140 -13.14 17.87 -0.33
N GLU A 141 -12.15 17.38 0.45
CA GLU A 141 -11.17 16.41 -0.06
C GLU A 141 -11.85 15.11 -0.55
N ASP A 142 -12.69 14.50 0.28
CA ASP A 142 -13.38 13.25 -0.07
C ASP A 142 -14.53 13.49 -1.07
N GLU A 143 -15.22 14.61 -0.98
CA GLU A 143 -16.33 14.97 -1.86
C GLU A 143 -15.90 15.12 -3.31
N PHE A 144 -14.73 15.76 -3.52
CA PHE A 144 -14.19 16.03 -4.84
C PHE A 144 -13.15 15.00 -5.29
N LEU A 145 -12.97 13.89 -4.57
CA LEU A 145 -12.09 12.80 -5.01
C LEU A 145 -12.57 12.25 -6.37
N GLY A 146 -11.69 12.25 -7.38
CA GLY A 146 -12.03 11.92 -8.77
C GLY A 146 -12.81 13.00 -9.52
N LYS A 147 -13.17 14.11 -8.85
CA LYS A 147 -13.87 15.28 -9.44
C LYS A 147 -13.00 16.55 -9.38
N GLY A 148 -11.71 16.38 -9.33
CA GLY A 148 -10.71 17.46 -9.23
C GLY A 148 -9.68 17.25 -8.13
N VAL A 149 -9.94 16.43 -7.11
CA VAL A 149 -8.94 15.96 -6.14
C VAL A 149 -8.39 14.62 -6.61
N SER A 150 -7.05 14.51 -6.60
CA SER A 150 -6.32 13.29 -6.96
C SER A 150 -5.08 13.11 -6.08
N TYR A 151 -4.66 11.87 -5.90
CA TYR A 151 -3.38 11.51 -5.26
C TYR A 151 -2.32 11.06 -6.27
N CYS A 152 -2.70 10.93 -7.56
CA CYS A 152 -1.86 10.37 -8.61
C CYS A 152 -1.84 11.27 -9.84
N ALA A 153 -0.78 12.08 -10.01
CA ALA A 153 -0.64 12.95 -11.18
C ALA A 153 -0.48 12.17 -12.48
N THR A 154 0.16 11.00 -12.44
CA THR A 154 0.33 10.16 -13.63
C THR A 154 -0.97 9.49 -14.07
N CYS A 155 -1.90 9.26 -13.15
CA CYS A 155 -3.22 8.70 -13.44
C CYS A 155 -4.15 9.73 -14.06
N ASP A 156 -4.26 10.90 -13.42
CA ASP A 156 -5.32 11.87 -13.70
C ASP A 156 -4.84 13.12 -14.43
N GLY A 157 -3.52 13.35 -14.49
CA GLY A 157 -2.95 14.61 -15.03
C GLY A 157 -3.39 14.92 -16.44
N PHE A 158 -3.68 13.92 -17.27
CA PHE A 158 -4.18 14.09 -18.63
C PHE A 158 -5.47 14.93 -18.70
N PHE A 159 -6.37 14.78 -17.72
CA PHE A 159 -7.64 15.49 -17.65
C PHE A 159 -7.48 16.97 -17.30
N PHE A 160 -6.27 17.38 -16.87
CA PHE A 160 -5.96 18.74 -16.42
C PHE A 160 -5.05 19.51 -17.37
N LYS A 161 -4.84 19.03 -18.59
CA LYS A 161 -4.09 19.76 -19.61
C LYS A 161 -4.68 21.17 -19.85
N ASN A 162 -3.81 22.19 -19.84
CA ASN A 162 -4.18 23.62 -19.93
C ASN A 162 -5.07 24.12 -18.78
N LYS A 163 -5.11 23.43 -17.65
CA LYS A 163 -5.86 23.82 -16.46
C LYS A 163 -4.91 24.22 -15.33
N ARG A 164 -5.44 24.98 -14.39
CA ARG A 164 -4.73 25.41 -13.18
C ARG A 164 -4.83 24.31 -12.14
N VAL A 165 -3.69 23.83 -11.67
CA VAL A 165 -3.65 22.76 -10.65
C VAL A 165 -2.67 23.12 -9.54
N ILE A 166 -2.99 22.68 -8.34
CA ILE A 166 -2.04 22.73 -7.24
C ILE A 166 -1.54 21.34 -6.90
N VAL A 167 -0.27 21.26 -6.49
CA VAL A 167 0.31 20.06 -5.89
C VAL A 167 0.61 20.36 -4.42
N VAL A 168 -0.04 19.67 -3.52
CA VAL A 168 0.13 19.86 -2.08
C VAL A 168 1.18 18.90 -1.56
N GLY A 169 2.32 19.44 -1.12
CA GLY A 169 3.42 18.61 -0.60
C GLY A 169 4.77 19.30 -0.71
N GLY A 170 5.84 18.60 -0.38
CA GLY A 170 7.20 19.17 -0.41
C GLY A 170 8.32 18.12 -0.39
N GLY A 171 7.99 16.85 -0.58
CA GLY A 171 8.94 15.76 -0.77
C GLY A 171 9.14 15.41 -2.24
N ASP A 172 9.92 14.35 -2.51
CA ASP A 172 10.21 13.88 -3.87
C ASP A 172 8.95 13.57 -4.67
N SER A 173 7.93 12.96 -4.05
CA SER A 173 6.66 12.67 -4.70
C SER A 173 5.96 13.94 -5.20
N ALA A 174 5.88 14.99 -4.36
CA ALA A 174 5.27 16.26 -4.76
C ALA A 174 6.04 16.93 -5.90
N ALA A 175 7.37 16.96 -5.81
CA ALA A 175 8.25 17.51 -6.83
C ALA A 175 8.09 16.78 -8.17
N THR A 176 8.09 15.45 -8.15
CA THR A 176 7.94 14.61 -9.34
C THR A 176 6.57 14.80 -9.98
N GLN A 177 5.48 14.80 -9.17
CA GLN A 177 4.13 15.04 -9.67
C GLN A 177 3.98 16.45 -10.29
N ALA A 178 4.53 17.48 -9.65
CA ALA A 178 4.48 18.84 -10.17
C ALA A 178 5.20 18.97 -11.52
N LEU A 179 6.39 18.40 -11.66
CA LEU A 179 7.13 18.35 -12.91
C LEU A 179 6.39 17.59 -14.00
N PHE A 180 5.79 16.45 -13.65
CA PHE A 180 4.99 15.67 -14.57
C PHE A 180 3.79 16.47 -15.11
N LEU A 181 3.01 17.09 -14.22
CA LEU A 181 1.84 17.91 -14.59
C LEU A 181 2.26 19.13 -15.46
N LYS A 182 3.38 19.77 -15.12
CA LYS A 182 3.93 20.87 -15.94
C LYS A 182 4.27 20.41 -17.35
N ASN A 183 4.91 19.24 -17.48
CA ASN A 183 5.23 18.65 -18.79
C ASN A 183 3.98 18.23 -19.58
N MET A 184 2.87 17.93 -18.90
CA MET A 184 1.57 17.67 -19.53
C MET A 184 0.86 18.94 -20.00
N GLY A 185 1.43 20.13 -19.72
CA GLY A 185 0.88 21.43 -20.10
C GLY A 185 -0.10 22.02 -19.08
N CYS A 186 -0.07 21.58 -17.83
CA CYS A 186 -0.83 22.19 -16.76
C CYS A 186 -0.17 23.48 -16.27
N ASP A 187 -0.97 24.42 -15.77
CA ASP A 187 -0.49 25.55 -14.97
C ASP A 187 -0.39 25.11 -13.51
N VAL A 188 0.84 24.80 -13.06
CA VAL A 188 1.10 24.12 -11.80
C VAL A 188 1.62 25.07 -10.75
N THR A 189 1.08 25.03 -9.55
CA THR A 189 1.62 25.67 -8.35
C THR A 189 1.80 24.64 -7.24
N ILE A 190 2.93 24.64 -6.56
CA ILE A 190 3.16 23.82 -5.36
C ILE A 190 2.69 24.58 -4.12
N VAL A 191 1.91 23.92 -3.24
CA VAL A 191 1.53 24.46 -1.93
C VAL A 191 2.31 23.69 -0.87
N HIS A 192 3.14 24.40 -0.11
CA HIS A 192 4.00 23.77 0.91
C HIS A 192 3.94 24.49 2.25
N ARG A 193 3.71 23.72 3.33
CA ARG A 193 3.54 24.25 4.70
C ARG A 193 4.81 24.80 5.36
N ARG A 194 5.99 24.57 4.77
CA ARG A 194 7.29 25.01 5.28
C ARG A 194 7.92 26.03 4.32
N ASP A 195 9.06 26.56 4.71
CA ASP A 195 9.89 27.49 3.95
C ASP A 195 10.91 26.82 3.01
N SER A 196 10.98 25.48 3.04
CA SER A 196 11.94 24.71 2.24
C SER A 196 11.38 23.34 1.88
N LEU A 197 11.67 22.86 0.66
CA LEU A 197 11.31 21.52 0.21
C LEU A 197 12.24 20.47 0.85
N ARG A 198 11.66 19.29 1.17
CA ARG A 198 12.43 18.11 1.55
C ARG A 198 12.87 17.28 0.34
N ALA A 199 12.37 17.58 -0.83
CA ALA A 199 12.75 16.95 -2.08
C ALA A 199 14.27 17.01 -2.32
N GLY A 200 14.82 16.02 -2.98
CA GLY A 200 16.24 15.96 -3.34
C GLY A 200 16.67 17.18 -4.18
N LYS A 201 17.92 17.63 -4.02
CA LYS A 201 18.45 18.85 -4.69
C LYS A 201 18.33 18.83 -6.22
N TYR A 202 18.35 17.64 -6.82
CA TYR A 202 18.12 17.50 -8.26
C TYR A 202 16.70 17.93 -8.64
N LEU A 203 15.69 17.41 -7.93
CA LEU A 203 14.29 17.75 -8.19
C LEU A 203 13.99 19.23 -7.91
N GLN A 204 14.57 19.80 -6.85
CA GLN A 204 14.46 21.24 -6.56
C GLN A 204 14.96 22.08 -7.76
N ARG A 205 16.15 21.75 -8.30
CA ARG A 205 16.68 22.44 -9.49
C ARG A 205 15.80 22.26 -10.74
N MET A 206 15.13 21.12 -10.88
CA MET A 206 14.20 20.90 -11.99
C MET A 206 12.94 21.74 -11.85
N ILE A 207 12.41 21.91 -10.63
CA ILE A 207 11.27 22.80 -10.32
C ILE A 207 11.64 24.24 -10.66
N ASP A 208 12.83 24.72 -10.25
CA ASP A 208 13.31 26.05 -10.55
C ASP A 208 13.42 26.29 -12.07
N ARG A 209 14.01 25.34 -12.81
CA ARG A 209 14.13 25.41 -14.29
C ARG A 209 12.78 25.39 -15.01
N ALA A 210 11.81 24.68 -14.47
CA ALA A 210 10.45 24.61 -15.01
C ALA A 210 9.60 25.82 -14.60
N GLU A 211 10.17 26.74 -13.81
CA GLU A 211 9.52 27.95 -13.30
C GLU A 211 8.17 27.63 -12.62
N ILE A 212 8.14 26.57 -11.81
CA ILE A 212 6.95 26.19 -11.06
C ILE A 212 6.88 27.02 -9.78
N PRO A 213 5.86 27.88 -9.60
CA PRO A 213 5.72 28.68 -8.39
C PRO A 213 5.44 27.82 -7.17
N ILE A 214 5.97 28.25 -6.02
CA ILE A 214 5.77 27.59 -4.73
C ILE A 214 5.18 28.60 -3.75
N LEU A 215 4.02 28.23 -3.17
CA LEU A 215 3.43 28.95 -2.06
C LEU A 215 3.99 28.36 -0.76
N TRP A 216 4.96 29.09 -0.20
CA TRP A 216 5.63 28.72 1.04
C TRP A 216 4.79 29.06 2.25
N ASN A 217 5.00 28.31 3.36
CA ASN A 217 4.27 28.51 4.63
C ASN A 217 2.75 28.54 4.42
N SER A 218 2.28 27.68 3.50
CA SER A 218 0.89 27.68 3.04
C SER A 218 0.28 26.28 3.20
N GLU A 219 -0.94 26.23 3.69
CA GLU A 219 -1.71 25.00 3.86
C GLU A 219 -3.10 25.14 3.24
N VAL A 220 -3.57 24.08 2.58
CA VAL A 220 -4.96 23.99 2.14
C VAL A 220 -5.84 23.79 3.37
N LYS A 221 -6.93 24.56 3.50
CA LYS A 221 -7.92 24.48 4.56
C LYS A 221 -9.26 23.92 4.09
N GLU A 222 -9.62 24.22 2.86
CA GLU A 222 -10.87 23.77 2.28
C GLU A 222 -10.72 23.67 0.75
N ILE A 223 -11.43 22.72 0.16
CA ILE A 223 -11.55 22.56 -1.29
C ILE A 223 -13.00 22.81 -1.63
N LYS A 224 -13.27 23.72 -2.57
CA LYS A 224 -14.61 24.17 -2.91
C LYS A 224 -14.92 23.95 -4.38
N GLY A 225 -16.20 23.74 -4.64
CA GLY A 225 -16.75 23.61 -5.97
C GLY A 225 -18.23 23.27 -5.93
N SER A 226 -18.81 23.03 -7.10
CA SER A 226 -20.16 22.50 -7.24
C SER A 226 -20.13 21.02 -7.65
N ASP A 227 -19.96 20.73 -8.94
CA ASP A 227 -19.83 19.37 -9.45
C ASP A 227 -18.38 18.88 -9.46
N ARG A 228 -17.43 19.80 -9.42
CA ARG A 228 -15.98 19.55 -9.43
C ARG A 228 -15.26 20.66 -8.65
N VAL A 229 -13.96 20.47 -8.45
CA VAL A 229 -13.12 21.52 -7.85
C VAL A 229 -13.14 22.81 -8.69
N GLU A 230 -13.36 23.94 -8.04
CA GLU A 230 -13.38 25.29 -8.64
C GLU A 230 -12.36 26.22 -7.95
N CYS A 231 -12.15 26.05 -6.64
CA CYS A 231 -11.15 26.80 -5.89
C CYS A 231 -10.72 26.07 -4.62
N VAL A 232 -9.63 26.54 -4.03
CA VAL A 232 -9.16 26.13 -2.71
C VAL A 232 -9.00 27.32 -1.80
N VAL A 233 -9.33 27.16 -0.53
CA VAL A 233 -8.97 28.10 0.54
C VAL A 233 -7.63 27.67 1.08
N ILE A 234 -6.66 28.56 1.02
CA ILE A 234 -5.34 28.37 1.63
C ILE A 234 -5.12 29.35 2.78
N THR A 235 -4.41 28.89 3.80
CA THR A 235 -3.83 29.78 4.81
C THR A 235 -2.38 30.05 4.46
N GLU A 236 -2.01 31.29 4.34
CA GLU A 236 -0.64 31.74 4.10
C GLU A 236 -0.24 32.71 5.24
N ARG A 237 0.68 32.30 6.11
CA ARG A 237 1.14 33.08 7.28
C ARG A 237 -0.01 33.59 8.16
N GLY A 238 -1.05 32.75 8.32
CA GLY A 238 -2.22 33.07 9.16
C GLY A 238 -3.34 33.84 8.46
N ASN A 239 -3.16 34.26 7.21
CA ASN A 239 -4.20 34.89 6.42
C ASN A 239 -4.83 33.86 5.44
N GLU A 240 -6.14 33.84 5.36
CA GLU A 240 -6.86 32.98 4.42
C GLU A 240 -7.12 33.72 3.11
N ARG A 241 -6.99 32.99 2.01
CA ARG A 241 -7.40 33.46 0.68
C ARG A 241 -7.87 32.32 -0.19
N GLU A 242 -8.77 32.63 -1.12
CA GLU A 242 -9.21 31.70 -2.15
C GLU A 242 -8.31 31.77 -3.37
N ILE A 243 -7.99 30.61 -3.92
CA ILE A 243 -7.25 30.48 -5.17
C ILE A 243 -8.09 29.64 -6.13
N PRO A 244 -8.46 30.22 -7.29
CA PRO A 244 -9.17 29.46 -8.32
C PRO A 244 -8.26 28.39 -8.91
N VAL A 245 -8.69 27.12 -8.84
CA VAL A 245 -7.99 25.96 -9.40
C VAL A 245 -8.97 24.98 -9.98
N ASP A 246 -8.54 24.20 -10.95
CA ASP A 246 -9.34 23.15 -11.57
C ASP A 246 -9.02 21.77 -10.99
N GLY A 247 -7.90 21.66 -10.24
CA GLY A 247 -7.50 20.40 -9.61
C GLY A 247 -6.50 20.56 -8.47
N VAL A 248 -6.57 19.58 -7.56
CA VAL A 248 -5.73 19.46 -6.35
C VAL A 248 -5.07 18.08 -6.35
N PHE A 249 -3.76 18.05 -6.48
CA PHE A 249 -2.97 16.81 -6.38
C PHE A 249 -2.33 16.72 -5.00
N VAL A 250 -2.74 15.74 -4.20
CA VAL A 250 -2.29 15.56 -2.82
C VAL A 250 -1.09 14.63 -2.78
N ALA A 251 0.08 15.17 -2.43
CA ALA A 251 1.36 14.45 -2.42
C ALA A 251 2.11 14.66 -1.08
N ILE A 252 1.42 14.39 0.05
CA ILE A 252 1.93 14.58 1.41
C ILE A 252 2.46 13.30 2.07
N GLY A 253 2.61 12.24 1.28
CA GLY A 253 3.13 10.94 1.69
C GLY A 253 2.05 9.87 1.84
N GLU A 254 2.47 8.75 2.39
CA GLU A 254 1.65 7.56 2.56
C GLU A 254 1.63 7.14 4.03
N VAL A 255 0.71 6.25 4.36
CA VAL A 255 0.57 5.63 5.68
C VAL A 255 0.54 4.12 5.48
N PRO A 256 1.38 3.34 6.17
CA PRO A 256 1.32 1.88 6.08
C PRO A 256 -0.03 1.34 6.58
N ASN A 257 -0.52 0.29 5.93
CA ASN A 257 -1.71 -0.44 6.36
C ASN A 257 -1.29 -1.53 7.37
N SER A 258 -0.79 -1.10 8.52
CA SER A 258 -0.20 -1.97 9.55
C SER A 258 -1.12 -2.17 10.76
N GLU A 259 -2.41 -1.87 10.65
CA GLU A 259 -3.36 -1.97 11.75
C GLU A 259 -3.40 -3.40 12.34
N LEU A 260 -3.25 -4.41 11.50
CA LEU A 260 -3.22 -5.83 11.91
C LEU A 260 -2.00 -6.16 12.79
N ALA A 261 -0.93 -5.39 12.72
CA ALA A 261 0.28 -5.61 13.52
C ALA A 261 0.01 -5.59 15.02
N SER A 262 -0.88 -4.70 15.47
CA SER A 262 -1.25 -4.56 16.88
C SER A 262 -1.92 -5.82 17.46
N HIS A 263 -2.57 -6.63 16.64
CA HIS A 263 -3.28 -7.82 17.08
C HIS A 263 -2.35 -8.96 17.58
N LEU A 264 -1.11 -8.96 17.09
CA LEU A 264 -0.10 -9.96 17.42
C LEU A 264 1.13 -9.34 18.11
N ASN A 265 1.08 -8.04 18.48
CA ASN A 265 2.19 -7.28 19.03
C ASN A 265 3.42 -7.27 18.09
N ILE A 266 3.17 -7.13 16.78
CA ILE A 266 4.23 -6.98 15.79
C ILE A 266 4.81 -5.57 15.93
N GLU A 267 6.13 -5.48 15.97
CA GLU A 267 6.85 -4.21 16.09
C GLU A 267 6.70 -3.36 14.81
N CYS A 268 6.43 -2.06 15.03
CA CYS A 268 6.41 -1.05 13.98
C CYS A 268 7.37 0.08 14.34
N ASP A 269 7.92 0.74 13.33
CA ASP A 269 8.74 1.94 13.52
C ASP A 269 7.88 3.17 13.90
N ASP A 270 8.51 4.31 14.19
CA ASP A 270 7.85 5.58 14.56
C ASP A 270 6.91 6.11 13.46
N SER A 271 7.03 5.63 12.23
CA SER A 271 6.18 5.99 11.09
C SER A 271 5.04 4.99 10.85
N GLY A 272 5.01 3.90 11.62
CA GLY A 272 4.02 2.84 11.58
C GLY A 272 4.33 1.69 10.61
N TYR A 273 5.51 1.66 9.96
CA TYR A 273 5.92 0.55 9.10
C TYR A 273 6.32 -0.66 9.94
N ILE A 274 5.93 -1.86 9.51
CA ILE A 274 6.29 -3.11 10.18
C ILE A 274 7.81 -3.31 10.08
N VAL A 275 8.46 -3.51 11.23
CA VAL A 275 9.89 -3.78 11.28
C VAL A 275 10.17 -5.23 10.89
N THR A 276 11.06 -5.42 9.91
CA THR A 276 11.49 -6.75 9.46
C THR A 276 13.01 -6.84 9.38
N ASP A 277 13.53 -8.06 9.46
CA ASP A 277 14.92 -8.35 9.10
C ASP A 277 15.09 -8.48 7.58
N ARG A 278 16.32 -8.78 7.12
CA ARG A 278 16.60 -8.99 5.69
C ARG A 278 15.89 -10.20 5.07
N ASN A 279 15.39 -11.11 5.91
CA ASN A 279 14.63 -12.28 5.53
C ASN A 279 13.12 -12.06 5.63
N GLN A 280 12.69 -10.81 5.81
CA GLN A 280 11.30 -10.39 5.97
C GLN A 280 10.60 -10.95 7.22
N ARG A 281 11.35 -11.46 8.21
CA ARG A 281 10.84 -11.92 9.50
C ARG A 281 10.53 -10.73 10.39
N THR A 282 9.40 -10.77 11.08
CA THR A 282 9.06 -9.83 12.13
C THR A 282 9.60 -10.31 13.49
N ASN A 283 9.33 -9.56 14.55
CA ASN A 283 9.60 -10.01 15.93
C ASN A 283 8.70 -11.16 16.40
N VAL A 284 7.65 -11.50 15.64
CA VAL A 284 6.74 -12.61 15.94
C VAL A 284 7.09 -13.80 15.07
N GLU A 285 7.39 -14.92 15.70
CA GLU A 285 7.74 -16.16 15.00
C GLU A 285 6.67 -16.58 13.99
N ARG A 286 7.08 -16.97 12.76
CA ARG A 286 6.22 -17.34 11.63
C ARG A 286 5.28 -16.24 11.14
N VAL A 287 5.59 -14.99 11.48
CA VAL A 287 4.91 -13.82 10.91
C VAL A 287 5.94 -12.97 10.16
N TYR A 288 5.63 -12.71 8.91
CA TYR A 288 6.47 -11.97 7.95
C TYR A 288 5.73 -10.74 7.45
N ALA A 289 6.46 -9.75 6.96
CA ALA A 289 5.87 -8.63 6.24
C ALA A 289 6.70 -8.29 5.00
N ALA A 290 6.04 -7.91 3.90
CA ALA A 290 6.71 -7.63 2.64
C ALA A 290 5.99 -6.55 1.82
N GLY A 291 6.76 -5.80 1.03
CA GLY A 291 6.29 -4.69 0.24
C GLY A 291 6.14 -3.42 1.07
N ASP A 292 5.38 -2.46 0.57
CA ASP A 292 5.34 -1.09 1.11
C ASP A 292 4.95 -1.01 2.60
N VAL A 293 4.29 -2.02 3.15
CA VAL A 293 3.94 -2.08 4.58
C VAL A 293 5.15 -2.21 5.50
N SER A 294 6.26 -2.75 5.00
CA SER A 294 7.56 -2.86 5.70
C SER A 294 8.48 -1.66 5.45
N GLY A 295 8.06 -0.68 4.65
CA GLY A 295 8.82 0.53 4.37
C GLY A 295 9.86 0.35 3.26
N GLY A 296 11.01 1.01 3.38
CA GLY A 296 12.11 0.88 2.41
C GLY A 296 11.84 1.55 1.05
N VAL A 297 12.33 0.93 -0.02
CA VAL A 297 12.23 1.44 -1.39
C VAL A 297 10.92 0.97 -2.02
N ARG A 298 9.94 1.83 -2.11
CA ARG A 298 8.60 1.55 -2.64
C ARG A 298 8.61 1.48 -4.17
N GLN A 299 8.97 0.32 -4.68
CA GLN A 299 9.00 -0.01 -6.10
C GLN A 299 8.41 -1.40 -6.32
N VAL A 300 7.73 -1.59 -7.43
CA VAL A 300 7.07 -2.87 -7.76
C VAL A 300 8.04 -4.04 -7.68
N ILE A 301 9.24 -3.87 -8.25
CA ILE A 301 10.25 -4.94 -8.28
C ILE A 301 10.77 -5.28 -6.87
N VAL A 302 10.88 -4.27 -5.98
CA VAL A 302 11.29 -4.48 -4.59
C VAL A 302 10.19 -5.21 -3.82
N ALA A 303 8.95 -4.79 -3.97
CA ALA A 303 7.81 -5.47 -3.35
C ALA A 303 7.72 -6.95 -3.79
N CYS A 304 7.91 -7.24 -5.09
CA CYS A 304 7.98 -8.63 -5.57
C CYS A 304 9.15 -9.41 -4.93
N ALA A 305 10.34 -8.81 -4.85
CA ALA A 305 11.50 -9.46 -4.27
C ALA A 305 11.29 -9.77 -2.78
N GLU A 306 10.77 -8.82 -2.02
CA GLU A 306 10.45 -9.00 -0.60
C GLU A 306 9.38 -10.08 -0.39
N GLY A 307 8.34 -10.12 -1.23
CA GLY A 307 7.34 -11.19 -1.20
C GLY A 307 7.94 -12.58 -1.42
N ALA A 308 8.86 -12.70 -2.38
CA ALA A 308 9.57 -13.95 -2.63
C ALA A 308 10.44 -14.37 -1.42
N VAL A 309 11.18 -13.43 -0.83
CA VAL A 309 12.02 -13.67 0.36
C VAL A 309 11.16 -14.10 1.55
N ALA A 310 10.05 -13.41 1.81
CA ALA A 310 9.12 -13.76 2.89
C ALA A 310 8.58 -15.19 2.75
N ALA A 311 8.18 -15.57 1.53
CA ALA A 311 7.66 -16.92 1.26
C ALA A 311 8.72 -18.01 1.47
N MET A 312 9.96 -17.77 1.02
CA MET A 312 11.07 -18.72 1.23
C MET A 312 11.42 -18.85 2.71
N SER A 313 11.45 -17.76 3.44
CA SER A 313 11.66 -17.76 4.89
C SER A 313 10.56 -18.52 5.63
N ALA A 314 9.28 -18.33 5.22
CA ALA A 314 8.17 -19.07 5.78
C ALA A 314 8.29 -20.58 5.51
N TYR A 315 8.69 -20.97 4.31
CA TYR A 315 8.95 -22.36 3.96
C TYR A 315 10.05 -22.97 4.84
N GLU A 316 11.18 -22.30 4.97
CA GLU A 316 12.29 -22.76 5.82
C GLU A 316 11.83 -22.98 7.26
N ASP A 317 11.14 -21.99 7.85
CA ASP A 317 10.72 -22.02 9.26
C ASP A 317 9.61 -23.07 9.53
N ILE A 318 8.73 -23.34 8.54
CA ILE A 318 7.70 -24.38 8.66
C ILE A 318 8.28 -25.79 8.50
N THR A 319 9.27 -25.97 7.62
CA THR A 319 9.81 -27.31 7.29
C THR A 319 11.01 -27.70 8.12
N SER A 320 11.66 -26.76 8.82
CA SER A 320 12.83 -27.04 9.68
C SER A 320 12.46 -27.56 11.06
N GLU A 321 11.18 -27.70 11.39
CA GLU A 321 10.75 -28.33 12.63
C GLU A 321 10.98 -29.86 12.54
N PRO A 322 11.64 -30.44 13.56
CA PRO A 322 11.93 -31.88 13.64
C PRO A 322 10.70 -32.74 13.85
#